data_0a523c6c18fe38fb6de7d3811a4c32b3
#
_entry.id   0a523c6c18fe38fb6de7d3811a4c32b3
#
_cell.length_a   1.000
_cell.length_b   1.000
_cell.length_c   1.000
_cell.angle_alpha   90.00
_cell.angle_beta   90.00
_cell.angle_gamma   90.00
#
_symmetry.space_group_name_H-M   'P 1'
#
loop_
_entity.id
_entity.type
_entity.pdbx_description
1 polymer ?
#
loop_
_entity_poly.entity_id
_entity_poly.type
_entity_poly.pdbx_seq_one_letter_code
_entity_poly.pdbx_strand_id
1 'polypeptide(L)'
;MKKKFYKYGLFYIGVVLAACADNADLNEPTGSTTPPSQVLNATVKNLPGAAIIYYDLPDDQNLKYVRASYKVDNMIRTVNASFYTDSLVVEGFPTKGEYDVELYSVSYGEAVSTPLVVKVSPDTPPYQKVRGTLISAETFGGIKVNFDNPEKAKLGLGVIKKQAEGIWTQV
;
A
#
# COMPACT_ATOMS: atom_id res chain seq x y z
N MET A 1 -35.00 -39.43 -47.52
CA MET A 1 -33.58 -39.15 -47.17
C MET A 1 -33.38 -38.02 -46.17
N LYS A 2 -34.37 -37.53 -45.40
CA LYS A 2 -34.25 -36.38 -44.46
C LYS A 2 -34.08 -36.77 -42.99
N LYS A 3 -34.24 -38.03 -42.59
CA LYS A 3 -34.17 -38.45 -41.16
C LYS A 3 -32.78 -38.84 -40.65
N LYS A 4 -31.78 -39.05 -41.51
CA LYS A 4 -30.43 -39.43 -41.09
C LYS A 4 -29.55 -38.25 -40.67
N PHE A 5 -29.77 -37.07 -41.23
CA PHE A 5 -29.00 -35.85 -40.88
C PHE A 5 -29.32 -35.32 -39.47
N TYR A 6 -30.53 -35.55 -38.97
CA TYR A 6 -30.94 -35.05 -37.66
C TYR A 6 -30.30 -35.84 -36.50
N LYS A 7 -29.96 -37.11 -36.69
CA LYS A 7 -29.27 -37.91 -35.68
C LYS A 7 -27.81 -37.49 -35.45
N TYR A 8 -27.13 -37.08 -36.51
CA TYR A 8 -25.72 -36.64 -36.39
C TYR A 8 -25.61 -35.20 -35.90
N GLY A 9 -26.55 -34.34 -36.23
CA GLY A 9 -26.63 -32.97 -35.73
C GLY A 9 -26.87 -32.90 -34.21
N LEU A 10 -27.70 -33.80 -33.69
CA LEU A 10 -27.98 -33.87 -32.22
C LEU A 10 -26.79 -34.42 -31.45
N PHE A 11 -26.01 -35.32 -32.08
CA PHE A 11 -24.81 -35.89 -31.46
C PHE A 11 -23.67 -34.86 -31.42
N TYR A 12 -23.56 -33.99 -32.43
CA TYR A 12 -22.55 -32.94 -32.48
C TYR A 12 -22.84 -31.80 -31.48
N ILE A 13 -24.10 -31.45 -31.25
CA ILE A 13 -24.51 -30.46 -30.27
C ILE A 13 -24.25 -30.95 -28.81
N GLY A 14 -24.41 -32.27 -28.59
CA GLY A 14 -24.13 -32.88 -27.28
C GLY A 14 -22.64 -32.87 -26.91
N VAL A 15 -21.74 -32.99 -27.89
CA VAL A 15 -20.28 -33.01 -27.68
C VAL A 15 -19.73 -31.60 -27.36
N VAL A 16 -20.34 -30.54 -27.92
CA VAL A 16 -19.89 -29.15 -27.68
C VAL A 16 -20.28 -28.67 -26.28
N LEU A 17 -21.36 -29.22 -25.67
CA LEU A 17 -21.80 -28.87 -24.34
C LEU A 17 -20.99 -29.58 -23.21
N ALA A 18 -20.24 -30.62 -23.54
CA ALA A 18 -19.39 -31.35 -22.59
C ALA A 18 -17.98 -30.73 -22.43
N ALA A 19 -17.62 -29.74 -23.24
CA ALA A 19 -16.28 -29.14 -23.25
C ALA A 19 -16.10 -27.99 -22.21
N CYS A 20 -17.12 -27.71 -21.40
CA CYS A 20 -17.05 -26.67 -20.36
C CYS A 20 -17.17 -27.24 -18.92
N ALA A 21 -16.78 -28.47 -18.70
CA ALA A 21 -16.72 -29.08 -17.37
C ALA A 21 -15.28 -29.36 -16.93
N ASP A 22 -14.31 -28.56 -17.36
CA ASP A 22 -13.10 -28.43 -16.58
C ASP A 22 -13.46 -27.53 -15.39
N ASN A 23 -13.92 -28.18 -14.32
CA ASN A 23 -13.63 -27.67 -12.99
C ASN A 23 -12.11 -27.65 -12.90
N ALA A 24 -11.48 -26.57 -13.40
CA ALA A 24 -10.23 -26.15 -12.84
C ALA A 24 -10.55 -26.03 -11.35
N ASP A 25 -10.17 -27.04 -10.56
CA ASP A 25 -9.92 -26.85 -9.16
C ASP A 25 -8.96 -25.66 -9.12
N LEU A 26 -9.53 -24.46 -8.99
CA LEU A 26 -8.84 -23.34 -8.41
C LEU A 26 -8.60 -23.77 -6.97
N ASN A 27 -7.71 -24.73 -6.80
CA ASN A 27 -7.04 -24.92 -5.56
C ASN A 27 -6.36 -23.58 -5.31
N GLU A 28 -7.10 -22.68 -4.66
CA GLU A 28 -6.44 -21.64 -3.90
C GLU A 28 -5.30 -22.39 -3.21
N PRO A 29 -4.04 -21.96 -3.39
CA PRO A 29 -2.96 -22.61 -2.66
C PRO A 29 -3.43 -22.65 -1.23
N THR A 30 -3.76 -23.85 -0.73
CA THR A 30 -4.13 -24.08 0.67
C THR A 30 -2.89 -23.70 1.42
N GLY A 31 -2.76 -22.37 1.60
CA GLY A 31 -1.58 -21.76 2.14
C GLY A 31 -1.39 -22.36 3.53
N SER A 32 -0.20 -22.82 3.80
CA SER A 32 0.15 -23.30 5.13
C SER A 32 -0.31 -22.30 6.19
N THR A 33 -1.07 -22.75 7.15
CA THR A 33 -1.46 -21.95 8.32
C THR A 33 -0.30 -21.79 9.31
N THR A 34 0.87 -22.35 9.00
CA THR A 34 2.09 -22.16 9.79
C THR A 34 2.69 -20.79 9.45
N PRO A 35 2.95 -19.94 10.45
CA PRO A 35 3.64 -18.67 10.22
C PRO A 35 5.03 -18.90 9.61
N PRO A 36 5.45 -18.06 8.64
CA PRO A 36 6.83 -18.10 8.16
C PRO A 36 7.82 -17.65 9.23
N SER A 37 9.10 -17.90 8.99
CA SER A 37 10.17 -17.34 9.80
C SER A 37 10.18 -15.82 9.71
N GLN A 38 10.61 -15.15 10.78
CA GLN A 38 10.73 -13.70 10.86
C GLN A 38 11.77 -13.17 9.86
N VAL A 39 11.58 -11.95 9.33
CA VAL A 39 12.62 -11.22 8.58
C VAL A 39 13.80 -10.87 9.49
N LEU A 40 14.98 -10.74 8.91
CA LEU A 40 16.23 -10.53 9.64
C LEU A 40 16.97 -9.26 9.16
N ASN A 41 17.96 -8.82 9.92
CA ASN A 41 18.96 -7.82 9.53
C ASN A 41 18.37 -6.52 8.95
N ALA A 42 17.31 -5.98 9.58
CA ALA A 42 16.70 -4.75 9.09
C ALA A 42 17.62 -3.54 9.24
N THR A 43 17.76 -2.77 8.16
CA THR A 43 18.48 -1.49 8.11
C THR A 43 17.55 -0.40 7.57
N VAL A 44 17.77 0.86 8.01
CA VAL A 44 16.87 1.97 7.73
C VAL A 44 17.57 3.09 6.99
N LYS A 45 16.93 3.60 5.95
CA LYS A 45 17.28 4.86 5.30
C LYS A 45 16.15 5.86 5.51
N ASN A 46 16.36 6.86 6.35
CA ASN A 46 15.39 7.90 6.63
C ASN A 46 15.26 8.87 5.45
N LEU A 47 14.03 9.33 5.21
CA LEU A 47 13.63 10.26 4.15
C LEU A 47 12.70 11.33 4.74
N PRO A 48 12.47 12.46 4.05
CA PRO A 48 11.50 13.46 4.48
C PRO A 48 10.07 12.88 4.58
N GLY A 49 9.56 12.75 5.82
CA GLY A 49 8.24 12.19 6.10
C GLY A 49 8.06 10.70 5.78
N ALA A 50 9.16 9.97 5.52
CA ALA A 50 9.17 8.57 5.13
C ALA A 50 10.45 7.86 5.58
N ALA A 51 10.50 6.52 5.42
CA ALA A 51 11.73 5.75 5.55
C ALA A 51 11.69 4.54 4.60
N ILE A 52 12.84 4.12 4.10
CA ILE A 52 13.03 2.86 3.42
C ILE A 52 13.62 1.89 4.42
N ILE A 53 13.02 0.73 4.57
CA ILE A 53 13.51 -0.35 5.41
C ILE A 53 13.97 -1.48 4.49
N TYR A 54 15.23 -1.81 4.56
CA TYR A 54 15.84 -2.96 3.90
C TYR A 54 15.90 -4.10 4.91
N TYR A 55 15.70 -5.33 4.48
CA TYR A 55 15.70 -6.52 5.33
C TYR A 55 16.10 -7.76 4.55
N ASP A 56 16.56 -8.77 5.26
CA ASP A 56 16.80 -10.09 4.67
C ASP A 56 15.53 -10.92 4.76
N LEU A 57 15.11 -11.46 3.62
CA LEU A 57 13.99 -12.40 3.54
C LEU A 57 14.39 -13.75 4.17
N PRO A 58 13.52 -14.38 4.97
CA PRO A 58 13.75 -15.74 5.41
C PRO A 58 13.69 -16.71 4.21
N ASP A 59 14.53 -17.74 4.24
CA ASP A 59 14.45 -18.85 3.29
C ASP A 59 13.29 -19.79 3.69
N ASP A 60 12.08 -19.35 3.37
CA ASP A 60 10.84 -20.05 3.72
C ASP A 60 9.91 -20.06 2.51
N GLN A 61 9.66 -21.25 1.97
CA GLN A 61 8.79 -21.47 0.80
C GLN A 61 7.34 -21.05 1.04
N ASN A 62 6.95 -20.86 2.31
CA ASN A 62 5.63 -20.45 2.71
C ASN A 62 5.46 -18.93 2.75
N LEU A 63 6.54 -18.18 2.58
CA LEU A 63 6.52 -16.72 2.57
C LEU A 63 5.79 -16.18 1.33
N LYS A 64 4.72 -15.41 1.54
CA LYS A 64 3.96 -14.73 0.48
C LYS A 64 4.36 -13.26 0.34
N TYR A 65 4.46 -12.54 1.46
CA TYR A 65 4.86 -11.14 1.49
C TYR A 65 5.35 -10.72 2.88
N VAL A 66 6.01 -9.57 2.95
CA VAL A 66 6.37 -8.88 4.19
C VAL A 66 5.41 -7.72 4.40
N ARG A 67 4.86 -7.61 5.61
CA ARG A 67 3.97 -6.53 6.04
C ARG A 67 4.69 -5.64 7.05
N ALA A 68 4.72 -4.35 6.79
CA ALA A 68 5.05 -3.35 7.81
C ALA A 68 3.77 -2.82 8.45
N SER A 69 3.74 -2.73 9.78
CA SER A 69 2.65 -2.11 10.54
C SER A 69 3.24 -1.02 11.45
N TYR A 70 2.69 0.17 11.41
CA TYR A 70 3.16 1.30 12.19
C TYR A 70 2.03 2.27 12.52
N LYS A 71 2.21 3.04 13.59
CA LYS A 71 1.19 3.96 14.08
C LYS A 71 1.54 5.41 13.72
N VAL A 72 0.58 6.11 13.11
CA VAL A 72 0.66 7.53 12.79
C VAL A 72 -0.65 8.20 13.22
N ASP A 73 -0.58 9.25 14.03
CA ASP A 73 -1.76 10.02 14.50
C ASP A 73 -2.90 9.14 15.05
N ASN A 74 -2.56 8.15 15.86
CA ASN A 74 -3.49 7.14 16.42
C ASN A 74 -4.12 6.18 15.39
N MET A 75 -3.73 6.25 14.12
CA MET A 75 -4.15 5.30 13.09
C MET A 75 -3.03 4.29 12.81
N ILE A 76 -3.40 3.02 12.70
CA ILE A 76 -2.48 1.98 12.24
C ILE A 76 -2.45 2.04 10.72
N ARG A 77 -1.23 2.10 10.18
CA ARG A 77 -0.96 1.99 8.74
C ARG A 77 -0.24 0.69 8.45
N THR A 78 -0.55 0.10 7.31
CA THR A 78 0.12 -1.11 6.84
C THR A 78 0.61 -0.93 5.41
N VAL A 79 1.79 -1.48 5.14
CA VAL A 79 2.38 -1.55 3.80
C VAL A 79 2.84 -2.99 3.57
N ASN A 80 2.54 -3.53 2.40
CA ASN A 80 2.96 -4.87 2.03
C ASN A 80 4.00 -4.81 0.91
N ALA A 81 5.01 -5.67 1.00
CA ALA A 81 6.03 -5.87 -0.02
C ALA A 81 6.09 -7.34 -0.39
N SER A 82 6.12 -7.63 -1.69
CA SER A 82 6.21 -9.01 -2.20
C SER A 82 7.49 -9.70 -1.72
N PHE A 83 7.47 -11.03 -1.61
CA PHE A 83 8.66 -11.84 -1.31
C PHE A 83 9.77 -11.76 -2.37
N TYR A 84 9.55 -11.05 -3.48
CA TYR A 84 10.59 -10.74 -4.47
C TYR A 84 11.40 -9.48 -4.15
N THR A 85 11.03 -8.74 -3.09
CA THR A 85 11.69 -7.49 -2.72
C THR A 85 12.21 -7.58 -1.29
N ASP A 86 13.41 -7.09 -1.09
CA ASP A 86 14.14 -7.03 0.18
C ASP A 86 14.00 -5.67 0.88
N SER A 87 13.03 -4.87 0.44
CA SER A 87 12.82 -3.53 0.99
C SER A 87 11.35 -3.09 0.87
N LEU A 88 10.95 -2.18 1.75
CA LEU A 88 9.66 -1.50 1.70
C LEU A 88 9.78 -0.04 2.13
N VAL A 89 8.84 0.78 1.70
CA VAL A 89 8.76 2.20 2.06
C VAL A 89 7.62 2.41 3.03
N VAL A 90 7.92 2.96 4.21
CA VAL A 90 6.92 3.45 5.16
C VAL A 90 6.86 4.96 5.06
N GLU A 91 5.65 5.51 4.95
CA GLU A 91 5.46 6.93 4.65
C GLU A 91 4.27 7.56 5.41
N GLY A 92 4.17 8.88 5.33
CA GLY A 92 3.09 9.64 5.92
C GLY A 92 3.34 10.00 7.38
N PHE A 93 4.59 10.02 7.81
CA PHE A 93 4.96 10.54 9.11
C PHE A 93 4.77 12.07 9.16
N PRO A 94 3.95 12.57 10.12
CA PRO A 94 3.56 13.98 10.14
C PRO A 94 4.67 14.89 10.65
N THR A 95 5.59 14.38 11.44
CA THR A 95 6.66 15.16 12.06
C THR A 95 7.98 14.39 12.03
N LYS A 96 9.09 15.12 12.12
CA LYS A 96 10.37 14.53 12.46
C LYS A 96 10.28 13.91 13.85
N GLY A 97 10.73 12.66 14.01
CA GLY A 97 10.68 11.95 15.28
C GLY A 97 11.05 10.49 15.12
N GLU A 98 11.03 9.75 16.21
CA GLU A 98 11.26 8.31 16.23
C GLU A 98 9.92 7.57 16.25
N TYR A 99 9.79 6.55 15.39
CA TYR A 99 8.59 5.74 15.26
C TYR A 99 8.99 4.27 15.21
N ASP A 100 8.19 3.42 15.85
CA ASP A 100 8.35 1.98 15.79
C ASP A 100 7.56 1.43 14.60
N VAL A 101 8.23 0.60 13.81
CA VAL A 101 7.65 -0.14 12.67
C VAL A 101 7.83 -1.61 12.93
N GLU A 102 6.73 -2.35 12.92
CA GLU A 102 6.71 -3.80 13.09
C GLU A 102 6.70 -4.47 11.72
N LEU A 103 7.71 -5.31 11.44
CA LEU A 103 7.80 -6.10 10.23
C LEU A 103 7.33 -7.52 10.50
N TYR A 104 6.45 -8.03 9.67
CA TYR A 104 5.89 -9.38 9.76
C TYR A 104 6.11 -10.12 8.44
N SER A 105 6.55 -11.35 8.51
CA SER A 105 6.45 -12.30 7.41
C SER A 105 5.04 -12.89 7.38
N VAL A 106 4.42 -12.97 6.21
CA VAL A 106 3.05 -13.47 6.05
C VAL A 106 3.03 -14.63 5.05
N SER A 107 2.38 -15.73 5.42
CA SER A 107 2.26 -16.93 4.60
C SER A 107 1.17 -16.82 3.52
N TYR A 108 1.12 -17.78 2.60
CA TYR A 108 0.01 -17.93 1.66
C TYR A 108 -1.33 -18.19 2.35
N GLY A 109 -1.34 -18.80 3.54
CA GLY A 109 -2.52 -18.98 4.38
C GLY A 109 -2.80 -17.81 5.33
N GLU A 110 -2.18 -16.62 5.11
CA GLU A 110 -2.31 -15.42 5.95
C GLU A 110 -1.86 -15.60 7.42
N ALA A 111 -1.10 -16.65 7.72
CA ALA A 111 -0.47 -16.78 9.03
C ALA A 111 0.70 -15.80 9.15
N VAL A 112 0.83 -15.18 10.32
CA VAL A 112 1.71 -14.02 10.56
C VAL A 112 2.82 -14.43 11.54
N SER A 113 4.07 -14.11 11.22
CA SER A 113 5.22 -14.35 12.11
C SER A 113 5.19 -13.47 13.35
N THR A 114 6.11 -13.74 14.29
CA THR A 114 6.47 -12.72 15.30
C THR A 114 7.04 -11.48 14.63
N PRO A 115 6.77 -10.26 15.16
CA PRO A 115 7.26 -9.04 14.56
C PRO A 115 8.76 -8.81 14.82
N LEU A 116 9.45 -8.27 13.81
CA LEU A 116 10.72 -7.56 14.00
C LEU A 116 10.42 -6.07 14.17
N VAL A 117 10.70 -5.52 15.34
CA VAL A 117 10.51 -4.08 15.59
C VAL A 117 11.71 -3.30 15.10
N VAL A 118 11.48 -2.33 14.24
CA VAL A 118 12.51 -1.47 13.64
C VAL A 118 12.18 0.00 13.97
N LYS A 119 13.17 0.74 14.47
CA LYS A 119 13.03 2.17 14.74
C LYS A 119 13.39 2.98 13.49
N VAL A 120 12.49 3.84 13.05
CA VAL A 120 12.70 4.79 11.96
C VAL A 120 12.68 6.22 12.50
N SER A 121 13.49 7.10 11.93
CA SER A 121 13.61 8.50 12.33
C SER A 121 13.45 9.41 11.11
N PRO A 122 12.23 9.50 10.53
CA PRO A 122 11.98 10.30 9.34
C PRO A 122 12.37 11.76 9.56
N ASP A 123 12.91 12.39 8.51
CA ASP A 123 13.16 13.82 8.51
C ASP A 123 11.87 14.63 8.35
N THR A 124 11.96 15.95 8.58
CA THR A 124 10.85 16.87 8.44
C THR A 124 10.15 16.70 7.10
N PRO A 125 8.84 16.42 7.08
CA PRO A 125 8.10 16.17 5.86
C PRO A 125 8.02 17.44 4.98
N PRO A 126 7.95 17.28 3.64
CA PRO A 126 8.00 18.40 2.71
C PRO A 126 6.92 19.45 2.93
N TYR A 127 5.69 19.03 3.32
CA TYR A 127 4.59 19.96 3.55
C TYR A 127 4.87 20.95 4.71
N GLN A 128 5.61 20.52 5.73
CA GLN A 128 5.99 21.43 6.84
C GLN A 128 7.02 22.45 6.38
N LYS A 129 7.99 22.07 5.56
CA LYS A 129 8.99 22.97 4.99
C LYS A 129 8.30 24.01 4.12
N VAL A 130 7.42 23.57 3.21
CA VAL A 130 6.64 24.48 2.33
C VAL A 130 5.73 25.40 3.15
N ARG A 131 5.05 24.87 4.18
CA ARG A 131 4.21 25.69 5.07
C ARG A 131 5.00 26.81 5.75
N GLY A 132 6.26 26.55 6.11
CA GLY A 132 7.13 27.55 6.74
C GLY A 132 7.50 28.72 5.82
N THR A 133 7.42 28.54 4.51
CA THR A 133 7.72 29.57 3.49
C THR A 133 6.48 30.18 2.84
N LEU A 134 5.28 29.74 3.26
CA LEU A 134 4.02 30.16 2.67
C LEU A 134 3.71 31.61 3.02
N ILE A 135 3.55 32.46 2.00
CA ILE A 135 3.16 33.88 2.11
C ILE A 135 1.89 34.06 1.29
N SER A 136 0.87 34.63 1.91
CA SER A 136 -0.36 35.00 1.24
C SER A 136 -0.51 36.52 1.18
N ALA A 137 -1.02 37.02 0.06
CA ALA A 137 -1.34 38.43 -0.13
C ALA A 137 -2.70 38.55 -0.83
N GLU A 138 -3.44 39.56 -0.45
CA GLU A 138 -4.68 39.91 -1.12
C GLU A 138 -4.37 40.46 -2.53
N THR A 139 -5.24 40.14 -3.49
CA THR A 139 -5.17 40.65 -4.85
C THR A 139 -6.58 40.92 -5.36
N PHE A 140 -6.69 41.64 -6.48
CA PHE A 140 -7.99 41.95 -7.07
C PHE A 140 -8.73 40.65 -7.42
N GLY A 141 -9.82 40.42 -6.72
CA GLY A 141 -10.68 39.22 -6.92
C GLY A 141 -10.19 37.92 -6.33
N GLY A 142 -9.13 37.93 -5.47
CA GLY A 142 -8.64 36.68 -4.86
C GLY A 142 -7.46 36.81 -3.93
N ILE A 143 -6.76 35.72 -3.74
CA ILE A 143 -5.57 35.60 -2.87
C ILE A 143 -4.41 35.09 -3.73
N LYS A 144 -3.27 35.76 -3.68
CA LYS A 144 -2.00 35.25 -4.22
C LYS A 144 -1.26 34.50 -3.13
N VAL A 145 -0.86 33.28 -3.41
CA VAL A 145 -0.06 32.44 -2.49
C VAL A 145 1.29 32.15 -3.13
N ASN A 146 2.35 32.46 -2.41
CA ASN A 146 3.72 32.14 -2.79
C ASN A 146 4.31 31.19 -1.73
N PHE A 147 5.10 30.23 -2.15
CA PHE A 147 5.83 29.31 -1.27
C PHE A 147 7.03 28.72 -2.01
N ASP A 148 8.00 28.25 -1.25
CA ASP A 148 9.15 27.52 -1.77
C ASP A 148 8.95 26.01 -1.63
N ASN A 149 9.18 25.26 -2.69
CA ASN A 149 9.16 23.80 -2.71
C ASN A 149 10.50 23.26 -3.24
N PRO A 150 11.59 23.34 -2.45
CA PRO A 150 12.93 23.01 -2.90
C PRO A 150 13.09 21.51 -3.23
N GLU A 151 12.30 20.66 -2.60
CA GLU A 151 12.33 19.21 -2.81
C GLU A 151 11.45 18.76 -3.98
N LYS A 152 10.75 19.70 -4.64
CA LYS A 152 9.81 19.41 -5.73
C LYS A 152 8.79 18.32 -5.36
N ALA A 153 8.40 18.30 -4.07
CA ALA A 153 7.43 17.34 -3.57
C ALA A 153 6.05 17.56 -4.21
N LYS A 154 5.32 16.49 -4.45
CA LYS A 154 3.93 16.58 -4.92
C LYS A 154 3.04 17.00 -3.75
N LEU A 155 2.62 18.26 -3.72
CA LEU A 155 1.80 18.83 -2.68
C LEU A 155 0.52 19.39 -3.27
N GLY A 156 -0.60 19.25 -2.54
CA GLY A 156 -1.86 19.91 -2.84
C GLY A 156 -2.02 21.15 -1.96
N LEU A 157 -2.43 22.27 -2.53
CA LEU A 157 -2.84 23.47 -1.82
C LEU A 157 -4.36 23.61 -1.95
N GLY A 158 -5.06 23.58 -0.81
CA GLY A 158 -6.50 23.82 -0.75
C GLY A 158 -6.78 25.20 -0.13
N VAL A 159 -7.63 25.98 -0.78
CA VAL A 159 -8.15 27.22 -0.20
C VAL A 159 -9.53 26.94 0.39
N ILE A 160 -9.69 27.24 1.68
CA ILE A 160 -10.96 27.08 2.39
C ILE A 160 -11.43 28.43 2.90
N LYS A 161 -12.73 28.70 2.79
CA LYS A 161 -13.39 29.93 3.26
C LYS A 161 -14.27 29.60 4.47
N LYS A 162 -14.14 30.37 5.53
CA LYS A 162 -15.05 30.29 6.68
C LYS A 162 -16.33 31.07 6.36
N GLN A 163 -17.47 30.41 6.42
CA GLN A 163 -18.78 31.04 6.29
C GLN A 163 -19.23 31.67 7.63
N ALA A 164 -20.26 32.53 7.59
CA ALA A 164 -20.77 33.22 8.76
C ALA A 164 -21.20 32.29 9.90
N GLU A 165 -21.63 31.06 9.58
CA GLU A 165 -22.07 30.04 10.55
C GLU A 165 -20.91 29.20 11.11
N GLY A 166 -19.64 29.57 10.84
CA GLY A 166 -18.47 28.83 11.32
C GLY A 166 -18.12 27.58 10.48
N ILE A 167 -18.84 27.29 9.41
CA ILE A 167 -18.59 26.18 8.50
C ILE A 167 -17.46 26.56 7.52
N TRP A 168 -16.52 25.65 7.31
CA TRP A 168 -15.44 25.81 6.33
C TRP A 168 -15.84 25.13 5.02
N THR A 169 -15.78 25.86 3.92
CA THR A 169 -16.05 25.34 2.56
C THR A 169 -14.82 25.56 1.67
N GLN A 170 -14.58 24.59 0.81
CA GLN A 170 -13.55 24.72 -0.22
C GLN A 170 -14.03 25.71 -1.29
N VAL A 171 -13.13 26.59 -1.74
CA VAL A 171 -13.40 27.59 -2.78
C VAL A 171 -12.87 27.07 -4.11
#